data_f2c28b4a3e598fd104d06b3629518e38
#
_entry.id   f2c28b4a3e598fd104d06b3629518e38
#
_cell.length_a   1.000
_cell.length_b   1.000
_cell.length_c   1.000
_cell.angle_alpha   90.00
_cell.angle_beta   90.00
_cell.angle_gamma   90.00
#
_symmetry.space_group_name_H-M   'P 1'
#
loop_
_entity.id
_entity.type
_entity.pdbx_description
1 polymer ?
#
loop_
_entity_poly.entity_id
_entity_poly.type
_entity_poly.pdbx_seq_one_letter_code
_entity_poly.pdbx_strand_id
1 'polypeptide(L)'
;ISVFGSSKIATVIAVICGGGLNGLGLPAPILMGLFVVLTAFINLFMGSANGKWALLASIFVPMFMIAGVNPASVQVAYRMGDGITNNICPTLAYLAILLGYAQQYEPRAKTGTCIAYQLPYTLIAGGVWIVFLMIWIALGIPMGPGYAPTL
;
A
#
# COMPACT_ATOMS: atom_id res chain seq x y z
N ILE A 1 14.68 10.25 7.98
CA ILE A 1 14.11 10.76 6.71
C ILE A 1 15.08 11.76 6.08
N SER A 2 15.63 12.74 6.81
CA SER A 2 16.58 13.74 6.27
C SER A 2 17.85 13.09 5.71
N VAL A 3 18.44 12.14 6.41
CA VAL A 3 19.64 11.40 5.96
C VAL A 3 19.36 10.58 4.70
N PHE A 4 18.19 9.99 4.58
CA PHE A 4 17.78 9.23 3.39
C PHE A 4 17.57 10.15 2.17
N GLY A 5 17.04 11.35 2.38
CA GLY A 5 16.89 12.36 1.32
C GLY A 5 18.21 12.96 0.83
N SER A 6 19.19 13.14 1.75
CA SER A 6 20.49 13.73 1.42
C SER A 6 21.47 12.74 0.77
N SER A 7 21.32 11.44 1.04
CA SER A 7 22.27 10.39 0.58
C SER A 7 22.10 10.00 -0.89
N LYS A 8 21.07 10.48 -1.60
CA LYS A 8 20.70 10.08 -2.98
C LYS A 8 20.53 8.57 -3.20
N ILE A 9 20.59 7.77 -2.13
CA ILE A 9 20.42 6.31 -2.19
C ILE A 9 19.04 5.95 -2.75
N ALA A 10 18.00 6.67 -2.32
CA ALA A 10 16.63 6.48 -2.83
C ALA A 10 16.58 6.67 -4.36
N THR A 11 17.27 7.67 -4.90
CA THR A 11 17.32 7.94 -6.34
C THR A 11 18.05 6.83 -7.10
N VAL A 12 19.17 6.34 -6.57
CA VAL A 12 19.94 5.25 -7.19
C VAL A 12 19.10 3.97 -7.23
N ILE A 13 18.45 3.61 -6.11
CA ILE A 13 17.56 2.45 -6.05
C ILE A 13 16.40 2.62 -7.04
N ALA A 14 15.78 3.80 -7.08
CA ALA A 14 14.67 4.08 -7.99
C ALA A 14 15.07 3.92 -9.47
N VAL A 15 16.25 4.39 -9.87
CA VAL A 15 16.74 4.27 -11.25
C VAL A 15 17.04 2.81 -11.61
N ILE A 16 17.75 2.09 -10.74
CA ILE A 16 18.11 0.67 -10.99
C ILE A 16 16.84 -0.19 -11.04
N CYS A 17 15.98 -0.07 -10.04
CA CYS A 17 14.74 -0.87 -9.97
C CYS A 17 13.72 -0.43 -11.03
N GLY A 18 13.61 0.87 -11.31
CA GLY A 18 12.71 1.38 -12.34
C GLY A 18 13.12 0.93 -13.74
N GLY A 19 14.42 0.94 -14.05
CA GLY A 19 14.96 0.36 -15.28
C GLY A 19 14.71 -1.14 -15.40
N GLY A 20 14.84 -1.89 -14.30
CA GLY A 20 14.50 -3.32 -14.24
C GLY A 20 13.02 -3.59 -14.47
N LEU A 21 12.12 -2.80 -13.85
CA LEU A 21 10.68 -2.90 -14.05
C LEU A 21 10.27 -2.60 -15.50
N ASN A 22 10.89 -1.60 -16.11
CA ASN A 22 10.65 -1.27 -17.52
C ASN A 22 11.12 -2.40 -18.45
N GLY A 23 12.23 -3.09 -18.10
CA GLY A 23 12.73 -4.26 -18.82
C GLY A 23 11.83 -5.50 -18.72
N LEU A 24 11.01 -5.61 -17.67
CA LEU A 24 10.03 -6.70 -17.51
C LEU A 24 8.77 -6.49 -18.37
N GLY A 25 8.55 -5.30 -18.95
CA GLY A 25 7.39 -5.02 -19.80
C GLY A 25 6.03 -5.20 -19.12
N LEU A 26 5.96 -5.14 -17.79
CA LEU A 26 4.72 -5.33 -17.06
C LEU A 26 3.80 -4.11 -17.23
N PRO A 27 2.51 -4.32 -17.55
CA PRO A 27 1.56 -3.23 -17.69
C PRO A 27 1.30 -2.54 -16.35
N ALA A 28 1.04 -1.23 -16.38
CA ALA A 28 0.80 -0.40 -15.20
C ALA A 28 -0.21 -0.98 -14.19
N PRO A 29 -1.35 -1.58 -14.59
CA PRO A 29 -2.29 -2.19 -13.66
C PRO A 29 -1.66 -3.28 -12.79
N ILE A 30 -0.84 -4.15 -13.38
CA ILE A 30 -0.18 -5.24 -12.65
C ILE A 30 0.87 -4.67 -11.68
N LEU A 31 1.66 -3.68 -12.12
CA LEU A 31 2.64 -3.01 -11.25
C LEU A 31 1.97 -2.38 -10.02
N MET A 32 0.83 -1.72 -10.23
CA MET A 32 0.09 -1.11 -9.13
C MET A 32 -0.55 -2.15 -8.21
N GLY A 33 -1.08 -3.24 -8.75
CA GLY A 33 -1.60 -4.35 -7.95
C GLY A 33 -0.53 -4.97 -7.05
N LEU A 34 0.66 -5.23 -7.59
CA LEU A 34 1.81 -5.72 -6.82
C LEU A 34 2.25 -4.72 -5.74
N PHE A 35 2.22 -3.43 -6.06
CA PHE A 35 2.56 -2.38 -5.10
C PHE A 35 1.55 -2.29 -3.94
N VAL A 36 0.26 -2.50 -4.20
CA VAL A 36 -0.76 -2.62 -3.15
C VAL A 36 -0.43 -3.77 -2.20
N VAL A 37 -0.09 -4.96 -2.74
CA VAL A 37 0.28 -6.13 -1.92
C VAL A 37 1.53 -5.85 -1.08
N LEU A 38 2.56 -5.27 -1.69
CA LEU A 38 3.79 -4.88 -0.99
C LEU A 38 3.51 -3.90 0.15
N THR A 39 2.69 -2.87 -0.12
CA THR A 39 2.32 -1.87 0.88
C THR A 39 1.49 -2.48 2.01
N ALA A 40 0.56 -3.37 1.69
CA ALA A 40 -0.23 -4.12 2.66
C ALA A 40 0.66 -4.95 3.58
N PHE A 41 1.67 -5.61 3.03
CA PHE A 41 2.64 -6.38 3.82
C PHE A 41 3.47 -5.48 4.76
N ILE A 42 4.01 -4.37 4.25
CA ILE A 42 4.78 -3.41 5.05
C ILE A 42 3.91 -2.81 6.17
N ASN A 43 2.62 -2.62 5.93
CA ASN A 43 1.69 -2.06 6.92
C ASN A 43 1.55 -2.92 8.18
N LEU A 44 1.73 -4.23 8.09
CA LEU A 44 1.69 -5.11 9.27
C LEU A 44 2.79 -4.78 10.30
N PHE A 45 3.91 -4.20 9.84
CA PHE A 45 5.06 -3.86 10.69
C PHE A 45 5.11 -2.38 11.06
N MET A 46 4.53 -1.50 10.24
CA MET A 46 4.59 -0.05 10.40
C MET A 46 3.19 0.57 10.43
N GLY A 47 2.65 0.81 11.62
CA GLY A 47 1.31 1.39 11.80
C GLY A 47 1.20 2.89 11.45
N SER A 48 2.32 3.61 11.26
CA SER A 48 2.29 5.05 10.92
C SER A 48 2.18 5.27 9.41
N ALA A 49 0.99 5.61 8.91
CA ALA A 49 0.74 5.88 7.50
C ALA A 49 1.62 7.01 6.93
N ASN A 50 1.75 8.13 7.67
CA ASN A 50 2.52 9.28 7.20
C ASN A 50 4.04 9.00 7.17
N GLY A 51 4.58 8.35 8.22
CA GLY A 51 6.00 7.98 8.26
C GLY A 51 6.36 6.97 7.18
N LYS A 52 5.50 6.00 6.95
CA LYS A 52 5.64 4.99 5.90
C LYS A 52 5.58 5.63 4.50
N TRP A 53 4.62 6.52 4.24
CA TRP A 53 4.54 7.23 2.97
C TRP A 53 5.79 8.06 2.68
N ALA A 54 6.31 8.78 3.67
CA ALA A 54 7.51 9.59 3.50
C ALA A 54 8.75 8.76 3.09
N LEU A 55 8.84 7.52 3.55
CA LEU A 55 9.91 6.58 3.14
C LEU A 55 9.63 5.99 1.75
N LEU A 56 8.44 5.43 1.55
CA LEU A 56 8.10 4.72 0.32
C LEU A 56 8.00 5.68 -0.88
N ALA A 57 7.45 6.88 -0.70
CA ALA A 57 7.32 7.85 -1.78
C ALA A 57 8.66 8.25 -2.38
N SER A 58 9.69 8.41 -1.55
CA SER A 58 11.02 8.82 -2.03
C SER A 58 11.67 7.80 -2.96
N ILE A 59 11.28 6.53 -2.89
CA ILE A 59 11.81 5.43 -3.71
C ILE A 59 10.83 5.07 -4.83
N PHE A 60 9.58 4.78 -4.46
CA PHE A 60 8.62 4.18 -5.38
C PHE A 60 8.00 5.17 -6.36
N VAL A 61 7.81 6.43 -5.97
CA VAL A 61 7.26 7.43 -6.90
C VAL A 61 8.18 7.62 -8.11
N PRO A 62 9.49 7.98 -7.95
CA PRO A 62 10.37 8.12 -9.11
C PRO A 62 10.56 6.80 -9.87
N MET A 63 10.57 5.65 -9.18
CA MET A 63 10.68 4.34 -9.81
C MET A 63 9.50 4.05 -10.75
N PHE A 64 8.28 4.28 -10.30
CA PHE A 64 7.08 4.06 -11.12
C PHE A 64 6.88 5.14 -12.20
N MET A 65 7.36 6.36 -11.98
CA MET A 65 7.39 7.37 -13.04
C MET A 65 8.27 6.94 -14.22
N ILE A 66 9.42 6.32 -13.95
CA ILE A 66 10.28 5.74 -15.01
C ILE A 66 9.52 4.63 -15.78
N ALA A 67 8.66 3.88 -15.09
CA ALA A 67 7.80 2.87 -15.70
C ALA A 67 6.50 3.44 -16.34
N GLY A 68 6.38 4.78 -16.47
CA GLY A 68 5.24 5.43 -17.13
C GLY A 68 3.97 5.53 -16.29
N VAL A 69 4.05 5.35 -14.97
CA VAL A 69 2.91 5.46 -14.04
C VAL A 69 2.85 6.85 -13.43
N ASN A 70 1.66 7.44 -13.39
CA ASN A 70 1.45 8.73 -12.76
C ASN A 70 1.60 8.65 -11.23
N PRO A 71 2.28 9.62 -10.57
CA PRO A 71 2.40 9.69 -9.11
C PRO A 71 1.07 9.60 -8.35
N ALA A 72 -0.02 10.11 -8.92
CA ALA A 72 -1.35 9.99 -8.34
C ALA A 72 -1.79 8.53 -8.19
N SER A 73 -1.53 7.69 -9.20
CA SER A 73 -1.82 6.25 -9.16
C SER A 73 -0.99 5.54 -8.10
N VAL A 74 0.28 5.92 -7.94
CA VAL A 74 1.17 5.37 -6.91
C VAL A 74 0.63 5.70 -5.51
N GLN A 75 0.17 6.93 -5.30
CA GLN A 75 -0.39 7.35 -4.01
C GLN A 75 -1.70 6.62 -3.69
N VAL A 76 -2.58 6.44 -4.68
CA VAL A 76 -3.83 5.69 -4.52
C VAL A 76 -3.53 4.22 -4.18
N ALA A 77 -2.64 3.56 -4.92
CA ALA A 77 -2.23 2.19 -4.66
C ALA A 77 -1.63 2.03 -3.25
N TYR A 78 -0.78 2.97 -2.83
CA TYR A 78 -0.25 3.00 -1.46
C TYR A 78 -1.38 3.07 -0.42
N ARG A 79 -2.33 3.99 -0.60
CA ARG A 79 -3.45 4.17 0.34
C ARG A 79 -4.38 2.97 0.40
N MET A 80 -4.59 2.28 -0.72
CA MET A 80 -5.35 1.04 -0.75
C MET A 80 -4.65 -0.05 0.06
N GLY A 81 -3.35 -0.28 -0.17
CA GLY A 81 -2.59 -1.29 0.58
C GLY A 81 -2.53 -0.99 2.08
N ASP A 82 -2.35 0.29 2.44
CA ASP A 82 -2.39 0.75 3.83
C ASP A 82 -3.76 0.49 4.47
N GLY A 83 -4.85 0.87 3.79
CA GLY A 83 -6.21 0.75 4.30
C GLY A 83 -6.68 -0.68 4.49
N ILE A 84 -6.35 -1.59 3.57
CA ILE A 84 -6.77 -2.99 3.60
C ILE A 84 -6.33 -3.71 4.88
N THR A 85 -5.09 -3.48 5.31
CA THR A 85 -4.48 -4.22 6.42
C THR A 85 -4.53 -3.48 7.76
N ASN A 86 -5.12 -2.30 7.82
CA ASN A 86 -5.27 -1.55 9.06
C ASN A 86 -6.05 -2.33 10.13
N ASN A 87 -7.04 -3.12 9.72
CA ASN A 87 -7.87 -3.90 10.63
C ASN A 87 -7.09 -4.99 11.37
N ILE A 88 -6.07 -5.57 10.75
CA ILE A 88 -5.27 -6.66 11.31
C ILE A 88 -3.89 -6.19 11.79
N CYS A 89 -3.57 -4.91 11.66
CA CYS A 89 -2.27 -4.37 12.05
C CYS A 89 -2.16 -4.26 13.58
N PRO A 90 -1.26 -5.05 14.23
CA PRO A 90 -1.15 -5.07 15.69
C PRO A 90 -0.58 -3.77 16.29
N THR A 91 0.07 -2.96 15.47
CA THR A 91 0.70 -1.70 15.91
C THR A 91 -0.26 -0.51 15.89
N LEU A 92 -1.48 -0.68 15.39
CA LEU A 92 -2.49 0.37 15.38
C LEU A 92 -3.35 0.35 16.64
N ALA A 93 -3.61 1.54 17.18
CA ALA A 93 -4.44 1.73 18.37
C ALA A 93 -5.87 1.19 18.21
N TYR A 94 -6.40 1.14 17.00
CA TYR A 94 -7.73 0.63 16.71
C TYR A 94 -7.93 -0.83 17.11
N LEU A 95 -6.90 -1.67 16.94
CA LEU A 95 -6.97 -3.08 17.36
C LEU A 95 -7.04 -3.21 18.89
N ALA A 96 -6.35 -2.35 19.63
CA ALA A 96 -6.42 -2.32 21.09
C ALA A 96 -7.81 -1.92 21.59
N ILE A 97 -8.43 -0.92 20.94
CA ILE A 97 -9.80 -0.48 21.25
C ILE A 97 -10.79 -1.62 20.96
N LEU A 98 -10.67 -2.25 19.79
CA LEU A 98 -11.51 -3.39 19.43
C LEU A 98 -11.38 -4.54 20.42
N LEU A 99 -10.16 -4.84 20.86
CA LEU A 99 -9.90 -5.87 21.88
C LEU A 99 -10.58 -5.53 23.19
N GLY A 100 -10.53 -4.25 23.62
CA GLY A 100 -11.21 -3.80 24.84
C GLY A 100 -12.72 -4.03 24.79
N TYR A 101 -13.36 -3.75 23.65
CA TYR A 101 -14.78 -4.06 23.47
C TYR A 101 -15.06 -5.56 23.38
N ALA A 102 -14.23 -6.32 22.66
CA ALA A 102 -14.39 -7.77 22.54
C ALA A 102 -14.31 -8.47 23.92
N GLN A 103 -13.45 -8.00 24.82
CA GLN A 103 -13.28 -8.55 26.17
C GLN A 103 -14.48 -8.31 27.09
N GLN A 104 -15.36 -7.36 26.76
CA GLN A 104 -16.62 -7.18 27.52
C GLN A 104 -17.60 -8.33 27.29
N TYR A 105 -17.53 -8.98 26.10
CA TYR A 105 -18.39 -10.11 25.74
C TYR A 105 -17.69 -11.47 25.91
N GLU A 106 -16.41 -11.53 25.62
CA GLU A 106 -15.56 -12.71 25.74
C GLU A 106 -14.27 -12.34 26.49
N PRO A 107 -14.23 -12.54 27.83
CA PRO A 107 -13.06 -12.15 28.65
C PRO A 107 -11.76 -12.86 28.25
N ARG A 108 -11.85 -13.97 27.50
CA ARG A 108 -10.68 -14.72 27.01
C ARG A 108 -10.17 -14.23 25.65
N ALA A 109 -10.83 -13.24 25.05
CA ALA A 109 -10.41 -12.70 23.76
C ALA A 109 -9.00 -12.10 23.87
N LYS A 110 -8.14 -12.46 22.92
CA LYS A 110 -6.78 -11.96 22.77
C LYS A 110 -6.63 -11.23 21.43
N THR A 111 -5.56 -10.47 21.28
CA THR A 111 -5.23 -9.76 20.01
C THR A 111 -5.28 -10.73 18.82
N GLY A 112 -4.72 -11.94 18.96
CA GLY A 112 -4.75 -12.96 17.92
C GLY A 112 -6.17 -13.42 17.55
N THR A 113 -7.10 -13.44 18.51
CA THR A 113 -8.51 -13.77 18.26
C THR A 113 -9.16 -12.71 17.37
N CYS A 114 -8.95 -11.43 17.68
CA CYS A 114 -9.46 -10.32 16.87
C CYS A 114 -8.90 -10.35 15.45
N ILE A 115 -7.59 -10.58 15.31
CA ILE A 115 -6.92 -10.69 14.00
C ILE A 115 -7.50 -11.89 13.21
N ALA A 116 -7.68 -13.06 13.84
CA ALA A 116 -8.19 -14.24 13.18
C ALA A 116 -9.61 -14.05 12.63
N TYR A 117 -10.47 -13.36 13.35
CA TYR A 117 -11.82 -13.03 12.86
C TYR A 117 -11.82 -11.98 11.75
N GLN A 118 -10.88 -11.05 11.74
CA GLN A 118 -10.81 -10.01 10.72
C GLN A 118 -10.03 -10.43 9.46
N LEU A 119 -9.18 -11.45 9.56
CA LEU A 119 -8.33 -11.92 8.46
C LEU A 119 -9.11 -12.26 7.18
N PRO A 120 -10.22 -13.08 7.23
CA PRO A 120 -10.96 -13.40 6.02
C PRO A 120 -11.58 -12.16 5.36
N TYR A 121 -12.08 -11.22 6.13
CA TYR A 121 -12.60 -9.95 5.61
C TYR A 121 -11.50 -9.11 4.94
N THR A 122 -10.33 -9.05 5.56
CA THR A 122 -9.16 -8.33 5.02
C THR A 122 -8.70 -8.94 3.69
N LEU A 123 -8.67 -10.27 3.58
CA LEU A 123 -8.27 -10.97 2.35
C LEU A 123 -9.28 -10.74 1.22
N ILE A 124 -10.58 -10.88 1.52
CA ILE A 124 -11.64 -10.66 0.54
C ILE A 124 -11.66 -9.19 0.09
N ALA A 125 -11.69 -8.26 1.03
CA ALA A 125 -11.67 -6.84 0.72
C ALA A 125 -10.40 -6.45 -0.05
N GLY A 126 -9.23 -6.97 0.35
CA GLY A 126 -7.97 -6.76 -0.35
C GLY A 126 -8.01 -7.24 -1.80
N GLY A 127 -8.52 -8.45 -2.04
CA GLY A 127 -8.70 -8.97 -3.40
C GLY A 127 -9.62 -8.11 -4.25
N VAL A 128 -10.76 -7.71 -3.71
CA VAL A 128 -11.72 -6.82 -4.41
C VAL A 128 -11.08 -5.47 -4.73
N TRP A 129 -10.39 -4.85 -3.78
CA TRP A 129 -9.74 -3.56 -3.99
C TRP A 129 -8.61 -3.61 -5.03
N ILE A 130 -7.81 -4.68 -5.02
CA ILE A 130 -6.73 -4.86 -6.00
C ILE A 130 -7.32 -5.02 -7.41
N VAL A 131 -8.31 -5.89 -7.57
CA VAL A 131 -8.98 -6.09 -8.86
C VAL A 131 -9.64 -4.81 -9.34
N PHE A 132 -10.33 -4.09 -8.45
CA PHE A 132 -10.94 -2.81 -8.76
C PHE A 132 -9.91 -1.79 -9.26
N LEU A 133 -8.78 -1.63 -8.56
CA LEU A 133 -7.71 -0.72 -8.99
C LEU A 133 -7.13 -1.11 -10.35
N MET A 134 -6.88 -2.40 -10.55
CA MET A 134 -6.34 -2.89 -11.84
C MET A 134 -7.29 -2.60 -13.00
N ILE A 135 -8.59 -2.83 -12.82
CA ILE A 135 -9.62 -2.51 -13.84
C ILE A 135 -9.68 -1.00 -14.06
N TRP A 136 -9.66 -0.20 -13.00
CA TRP A 136 -9.71 1.27 -13.06
C TRP A 136 -8.56 1.83 -13.90
N ILE A 137 -7.35 1.36 -13.66
CA ILE A 137 -6.16 1.78 -14.40
C ILE A 137 -6.21 1.26 -15.84
N ALA A 138 -6.66 0.02 -16.07
CA ALA A 138 -6.77 -0.57 -17.39
C ALA A 138 -7.79 0.17 -18.27
N LEU A 139 -8.86 0.70 -17.69
CA LEU A 139 -9.85 1.53 -18.38
C LEU A 139 -9.37 2.97 -18.65
N GLY A 140 -8.20 3.36 -18.12
CA GLY A 140 -7.67 4.70 -18.29
C GLY A 140 -8.44 5.80 -17.54
N ILE A 141 -9.25 5.43 -16.54
CA ILE A 141 -10.09 6.38 -15.80
C ILE A 141 -9.17 7.23 -14.89
N PRO A 142 -9.33 8.57 -14.89
CA PRO A 142 -8.47 9.46 -14.10
C PRO A 142 -8.59 9.17 -12.60
N MET A 143 -7.45 9.27 -11.88
CA MET A 143 -7.38 9.10 -10.44
C MET A 143 -7.87 10.30 -9.65
N GLY A 144 -8.14 11.41 -10.34
CA GLY A 144 -8.64 12.66 -9.81
C GLY A 144 -8.80 13.69 -10.92
N PRO A 145 -9.32 14.89 -10.64
CA PRO A 145 -9.51 15.92 -11.66
C PRO A 145 -8.18 16.26 -12.36
N GLY A 146 -8.05 15.92 -13.64
CA GLY A 146 -6.87 16.19 -14.46
C GLY A 146 -5.68 15.23 -14.31
N TYR A 147 -5.81 14.13 -13.55
CA TYR A 147 -4.72 13.15 -13.36
C TYR A 147 -5.04 11.83 -14.01
N ALA A 148 -4.48 11.59 -15.20
CA ALA A 148 -4.53 10.28 -15.85
C ALA A 148 -3.76 9.22 -15.03
N PRO A 149 -4.12 7.92 -15.13
CA PRO A 149 -3.46 6.86 -14.37
C PRO A 149 -2.01 6.60 -14.82
N THR A 150 -1.71 6.87 -16.08
CA THR A 150 -0.38 6.74 -16.69
C THR A 150 0.11 8.09 -17.20
N LEU A 151 1.43 8.21 -17.39
CA LEU A 151 2.09 9.41 -17.93
C LEU A 151 2.01 9.43 -19.45
#